data_57f596f1107f182031a8ec9af56da4e5
#
_entry.id   57f596f1107f182031a8ec9af56da4e5
#
_cell.length_a   1.000
_cell.length_b   1.000
_cell.length_c   1.000
_cell.angle_alpha   90.00
_cell.angle_beta   90.00
_cell.angle_gamma   90.00
#
_symmetry.space_group_name_H-M   'P 1'
#
loop_
_entity.id
_entity.type
_entity.pdbx_description
1 polymer ?
#
loop_
_entity_poly.entity_id
_entity_poly.type
_entity_poly.pdbx_seq_one_letter_code
_entity_poly.pdbx_strand_id
1 'polypeptide(L)'
;DPKKVSLADLIVLAGAAAVERAAKDAGVDVKVPFSPGRMDATQEQTDVDSFKPLEPKADGFRNYYRAAQLMTPEEALVDKAELLRLTAPEMTALVGGLRVLGANAGQSKHGVFTKRPETLTNDFFVNLLDMRTEWQPAGADGAYEGRDRKSKEVKWTGTRVDLIFGSHSQLRALAEVYACADSKQKFVKDFVAAWSKVMNLDRFDLA
;
A
#
# COMPACT_ATOMS: atom_id res chain seq x y z
N ASP A 1 2.30 -10.32 37.78
CA ASP A 1 1.20 -9.66 37.09
C ASP A 1 1.21 -10.06 35.59
N PRO A 2 0.06 -10.42 35.02
CA PRO A 2 0.01 -10.66 33.60
C PRO A 2 0.41 -9.39 32.88
N LYS A 3 1.38 -9.50 31.99
CA LYS A 3 1.80 -8.36 31.13
C LYS A 3 0.60 -7.92 30.32
N LYS A 4 0.12 -6.71 30.54
CA LYS A 4 -0.97 -6.11 29.76
C LYS A 4 -0.36 -5.43 28.54
N VAL A 5 -1.00 -5.58 27.41
CA VAL A 5 -0.70 -4.88 26.16
C VAL A 5 -1.96 -4.11 25.75
N SER A 6 -1.81 -2.89 25.23
CA SER A 6 -2.93 -2.13 24.68
C SER A 6 -3.43 -2.76 23.38
N LEU A 7 -4.69 -2.56 23.05
CA LEU A 7 -5.25 -2.98 21.77
C LEU A 7 -4.53 -2.26 20.61
N ALA A 8 -4.19 -0.98 20.79
CA ALA A 8 -3.45 -0.19 19.84
C ALA A 8 -2.06 -0.79 19.52
N ASP A 9 -1.28 -1.17 20.56
CA ASP A 9 0.00 -1.85 20.37
C ASP A 9 -0.18 -3.24 19.73
N LEU A 10 -1.22 -3.98 20.14
CA LEU A 10 -1.50 -5.30 19.58
C LEU A 10 -1.81 -5.24 18.07
N ILE A 11 -2.57 -4.23 17.62
CA ILE A 11 -2.88 -4.02 16.21
C ILE A 11 -1.59 -3.77 15.40
N VAL A 12 -0.71 -2.88 15.88
CA VAL A 12 0.55 -2.58 15.19
C VAL A 12 1.49 -3.79 15.19
N LEU A 13 1.59 -4.49 16.31
CA LEU A 13 2.43 -5.70 16.43
C LEU A 13 1.94 -6.82 15.49
N ALA A 14 0.63 -7.03 15.41
CA ALA A 14 0.05 -8.02 14.50
C ALA A 14 0.33 -7.66 13.03
N GLY A 15 0.21 -6.37 12.67
CA GLY A 15 0.60 -5.87 11.34
C GLY A 15 2.07 -6.11 11.03
N ALA A 16 2.96 -5.81 11.98
CA ALA A 16 4.40 -6.06 11.84
C ALA A 16 4.70 -7.55 11.64
N ALA A 17 4.09 -8.44 12.43
CA ALA A 17 4.24 -9.89 12.29
C ALA A 17 3.73 -10.41 10.94
N ALA A 18 2.63 -9.87 10.43
CA ALA A 18 2.10 -10.21 9.11
C ALA A 18 3.08 -9.80 7.99
N VAL A 19 3.69 -8.61 8.08
CA VAL A 19 4.71 -8.14 7.13
C VAL A 19 5.96 -9.04 7.18
N GLU A 20 6.46 -9.39 8.39
CA GLU A 20 7.59 -10.32 8.54
C GLU A 20 7.29 -11.68 7.87
N ARG A 21 6.09 -12.21 8.08
CA ARG A 21 5.65 -13.46 7.48
C ARG A 21 5.61 -13.38 5.96
N ALA A 22 4.99 -12.34 5.41
CA ALA A 22 4.89 -12.12 3.97
C ALA A 22 6.26 -11.93 3.30
N ALA A 23 7.19 -11.26 3.96
CA ALA A 23 8.58 -11.12 3.52
C ALA A 23 9.31 -12.46 3.50
N LYS A 24 9.15 -13.26 4.56
CA LYS A 24 9.72 -14.61 4.66
C LYS A 24 9.20 -15.53 3.57
N ASP A 25 7.89 -15.46 3.27
CA ASP A 25 7.27 -16.24 2.19
C ASP A 25 7.75 -15.77 0.79
N ALA A 26 8.26 -14.54 0.68
CA ALA A 26 8.98 -14.01 -0.49
C ALA A 26 10.48 -14.40 -0.53
N GLY A 27 10.98 -15.10 0.48
CA GLY A 27 12.39 -15.52 0.60
C GLY A 27 13.31 -14.45 1.17
N VAL A 28 12.76 -13.42 1.85
CA VAL A 28 13.55 -12.35 2.47
C VAL A 28 13.29 -12.35 3.97
N ASP A 29 14.32 -12.58 4.75
CA ASP A 29 14.23 -12.52 6.21
C ASP A 29 14.45 -11.08 6.68
N VAL A 30 13.46 -10.52 7.34
CA VAL A 30 13.47 -9.15 7.87
C VAL A 30 12.82 -9.10 9.25
N LYS A 31 13.24 -8.11 10.03
CA LYS A 31 12.61 -7.75 11.29
C LYS A 31 11.90 -6.41 11.10
N VAL A 32 10.62 -6.36 11.44
CA VAL A 32 9.86 -5.11 11.45
C VAL A 32 10.01 -4.45 12.82
N PRO A 33 10.59 -3.24 12.91
CA PRO A 33 10.73 -2.54 14.19
C PRO A 33 9.36 -2.30 14.84
N PHE A 34 9.28 -2.55 16.12
CA PHE A 34 8.08 -2.29 16.93
C PHE A 34 8.46 -1.54 18.21
N SER A 35 7.80 -0.42 18.44
CA SER A 35 7.95 0.38 19.66
C SER A 35 6.67 0.33 20.46
N PRO A 36 6.65 -0.36 21.61
CA PRO A 36 5.48 -0.43 22.50
C PRO A 36 5.25 0.89 23.23
N GLY A 37 4.07 1.07 23.83
CA GLY A 37 3.77 2.19 24.72
C GLY A 37 2.50 2.96 24.32
N ARG A 38 1.76 2.51 23.32
CA ARG A 38 0.43 3.05 23.03
C ARG A 38 -0.53 2.68 24.14
N MET A 39 -1.49 3.56 24.38
CA MET A 39 -2.57 3.34 25.35
C MET A 39 -3.91 3.41 24.62
N ASP A 40 -4.90 2.69 25.17
CA ASP A 40 -6.25 2.72 24.65
C ASP A 40 -7.07 3.81 25.37
N ALA A 41 -7.91 4.54 24.64
CA ALA A 41 -8.89 5.46 25.22
C ALA A 41 -10.14 4.69 25.68
N THR A 42 -10.77 5.16 26.75
CA THR A 42 -12.11 4.68 27.15
C THR A 42 -13.18 5.33 26.26
N GLN A 43 -14.42 4.83 26.35
CA GLN A 43 -15.54 5.43 25.61
C GLN A 43 -15.77 6.88 26.02
N GLU A 44 -15.61 7.20 27.29
CA GLU A 44 -15.79 8.57 27.84
C GLU A 44 -14.70 9.53 27.37
N GLN A 45 -13.53 9.00 27.03
CA GLN A 45 -12.40 9.77 26.49
C GLN A 45 -12.49 9.95 24.97
N THR A 46 -13.48 9.35 24.30
CA THR A 46 -13.59 9.30 22.84
C THR A 46 -14.67 10.26 22.36
N ASP A 47 -14.26 11.29 21.60
CA ASP A 47 -15.20 12.18 20.90
C ASP A 47 -15.64 11.52 19.59
N VAL A 48 -16.74 10.76 19.65
CA VAL A 48 -17.25 9.97 18.53
C VAL A 48 -17.69 10.85 17.36
N ASP A 49 -18.25 12.04 17.64
CA ASP A 49 -18.79 12.93 16.59
C ASP A 49 -17.67 13.54 15.74
N SER A 50 -16.48 13.71 16.30
CA SER A 50 -15.31 14.20 15.58
C SER A 50 -14.78 13.24 14.52
N PHE A 51 -15.15 11.96 14.54
CA PHE A 51 -14.71 10.99 13.52
C PHE A 51 -15.37 11.22 12.15
N LYS A 52 -16.63 11.72 12.11
CA LYS A 52 -17.37 11.94 10.86
C LYS A 52 -16.64 12.89 9.88
N PRO A 53 -16.20 14.10 10.29
CA PRO A 53 -15.47 14.99 9.39
C PRO A 53 -14.07 14.48 9.03
N LEU A 54 -13.48 13.59 9.86
CA LEU A 54 -12.16 13.02 9.64
C LEU A 54 -12.19 11.73 8.80
N GLU A 55 -13.38 11.20 8.47
CA GLU A 55 -13.49 9.98 7.67
C GLU A 55 -12.82 10.17 6.30
N PRO A 56 -11.82 9.34 5.94
CA PRO A 56 -11.13 9.46 4.67
C PRO A 56 -12.08 9.20 3.50
N LYS A 57 -12.15 10.15 2.55
CA LYS A 57 -12.96 10.02 1.32
C LYS A 57 -12.19 9.33 0.20
N ALA A 58 -10.88 9.27 0.30
CA ALA A 58 -10.00 8.58 -0.63
C ALA A 58 -8.77 8.07 0.10
N ASP A 59 -8.28 6.90 -0.29
CA ASP A 59 -7.01 6.36 0.17
C ASP A 59 -6.39 5.50 -0.94
N GLY A 60 -5.42 6.07 -1.66
CA GLY A 60 -4.72 5.38 -2.73
C GLY A 60 -3.90 4.19 -2.24
N PHE A 61 -3.46 4.17 -0.99
CA PHE A 61 -2.75 3.02 -0.40
C PHE A 61 -3.67 1.81 -0.23
N ARG A 62 -4.94 2.04 0.14
CA ARG A 62 -5.96 1.00 0.26
C ARG A 62 -6.89 0.90 -0.96
N ASN A 63 -6.57 1.61 -2.01
CA ASN A 63 -7.22 1.57 -3.33
C ASN A 63 -8.72 1.84 -3.33
N TYR A 64 -9.19 2.84 -2.58
CA TYR A 64 -10.55 3.34 -2.70
C TYR A 64 -10.59 4.86 -2.91
N TYR A 65 -11.66 5.31 -3.57
CA TYR A 65 -11.83 6.70 -3.95
C TYR A 65 -13.32 7.08 -3.96
N ARG A 66 -13.67 8.09 -3.14
CA ARG A 66 -15.03 8.65 -3.03
C ARG A 66 -15.03 10.17 -3.15
N ALA A 67 -13.95 10.74 -3.67
CA ALA A 67 -13.71 12.19 -3.66
C ALA A 67 -13.82 12.84 -5.05
N ALA A 68 -14.55 12.23 -5.99
CA ALA A 68 -14.63 12.63 -7.40
C ALA A 68 -14.93 14.13 -7.67
N GLN A 69 -15.46 14.83 -6.69
CA GLN A 69 -15.79 16.25 -6.83
C GLN A 69 -14.72 17.19 -6.26
N LEU A 70 -13.69 16.67 -5.60
CA LEU A 70 -12.70 17.48 -4.89
C LEU A 70 -11.33 17.44 -5.56
N MET A 71 -10.87 16.27 -5.95
CA MET A 71 -9.56 16.05 -6.56
C MET A 71 -9.56 14.75 -7.37
N THR A 72 -8.55 14.56 -8.21
CA THR A 72 -8.36 13.29 -8.92
C THR A 72 -7.84 12.18 -7.97
N PRO A 73 -7.98 10.89 -8.32
CA PRO A 73 -7.42 9.80 -7.51
C PRO A 73 -5.92 9.92 -7.27
N GLU A 74 -5.18 10.41 -8.25
CA GLU A 74 -3.73 10.61 -8.19
C GLU A 74 -3.36 11.76 -7.25
N GLU A 75 -4.09 12.88 -7.30
CA GLU A 75 -3.92 13.99 -6.36
C GLU A 75 -4.24 13.55 -4.93
N ALA A 76 -5.32 12.78 -4.75
CA ALA A 76 -5.68 12.22 -3.45
C ALA A 76 -4.61 11.25 -2.89
N LEU A 77 -3.90 10.51 -3.78
CA LEU A 77 -2.76 9.69 -3.36
C LEU A 77 -1.61 10.55 -2.84
N VAL A 78 -1.27 11.62 -3.56
CA VAL A 78 -0.18 12.54 -3.17
C VAL A 78 -0.53 13.26 -1.88
N ASP A 79 -1.73 13.80 -1.75
CA ASP A 79 -2.23 14.43 -0.52
C ASP A 79 -2.12 13.48 0.69
N LYS A 80 -2.53 12.23 0.51
CA LYS A 80 -2.40 11.22 1.56
C LYS A 80 -0.93 10.90 1.88
N ALA A 81 -0.07 10.82 0.88
CA ALA A 81 1.36 10.60 1.09
C ALA A 81 2.01 11.76 1.86
N GLU A 82 1.64 13.01 1.57
CA GLU A 82 2.10 14.18 2.30
C GLU A 82 1.65 14.18 3.76
N LEU A 83 0.37 13.85 4.02
CA LEU A 83 -0.14 13.67 5.39
C LEU A 83 0.63 12.60 6.16
N LEU A 84 1.07 11.54 5.48
CA LEU A 84 1.90 10.48 6.05
C LEU A 84 3.42 10.80 6.00
N ARG A 85 3.80 12.01 5.59
CA ARG A 85 5.20 12.47 5.45
C ARG A 85 6.06 11.55 4.59
N LEU A 86 5.47 10.91 3.59
CA LEU A 86 6.16 9.97 2.71
C LEU A 86 6.82 10.69 1.54
N THR A 87 8.04 10.28 1.22
CA THR A 87 8.71 10.62 -0.04
C THR A 87 8.13 9.79 -1.19
N ALA A 88 8.40 10.20 -2.42
CA ALA A 88 7.95 9.45 -3.61
C ALA A 88 8.45 7.98 -3.64
N PRO A 89 9.71 7.65 -3.27
CA PRO A 89 10.14 6.26 -3.13
C PRO A 89 9.37 5.48 -2.05
N GLU A 90 9.16 6.08 -0.86
CA GLU A 90 8.41 5.46 0.23
C GLU A 90 6.95 5.20 -0.15
N MET A 91 6.28 6.18 -0.78
CA MET A 91 4.93 6.04 -1.33
C MET A 91 4.88 4.89 -2.34
N THR A 92 5.83 4.84 -3.28
CA THR A 92 5.91 3.81 -4.33
C THR A 92 6.07 2.42 -3.71
N ALA A 93 7.00 2.25 -2.78
CA ALA A 93 7.22 0.98 -2.09
C ALA A 93 5.97 0.51 -1.33
N LEU A 94 5.32 1.42 -0.58
CA LEU A 94 4.10 1.10 0.17
C LEU A 94 2.94 0.71 -0.73
N VAL A 95 2.66 1.47 -1.79
CA VAL A 95 1.56 1.14 -2.70
C VAL A 95 1.80 -0.23 -3.33
N GLY A 96 2.98 -0.47 -3.91
CA GLY A 96 3.30 -1.76 -4.53
C GLY A 96 3.21 -2.94 -3.56
N GLY A 97 3.71 -2.77 -2.33
CA GLY A 97 3.65 -3.81 -1.30
C GLY A 97 2.23 -4.08 -0.81
N LEU A 98 1.47 -3.04 -0.50
CA LEU A 98 0.07 -3.21 -0.07
C LEU A 98 -0.80 -3.88 -1.14
N ARG A 99 -0.51 -3.67 -2.43
CA ARG A 99 -1.19 -4.36 -3.52
C ARG A 99 -0.92 -5.85 -3.52
N VAL A 100 0.36 -6.26 -3.45
CA VAL A 100 0.69 -7.70 -3.43
C VAL A 100 0.26 -8.39 -2.14
N LEU A 101 0.18 -7.65 -1.03
CA LEU A 101 -0.39 -8.12 0.23
C LEU A 101 -1.92 -8.22 0.22
N GLY A 102 -2.60 -7.69 -0.80
CA GLY A 102 -4.07 -7.71 -0.88
C GLY A 102 -4.75 -6.81 0.15
N ALA A 103 -4.07 -5.73 0.60
CA ALA A 103 -4.55 -4.82 1.64
C ALA A 103 -5.58 -3.79 1.15
N ASN A 104 -6.21 -4.01 0.02
CA ASN A 104 -7.23 -3.13 -0.55
C ASN A 104 -8.50 -3.09 0.30
N ALA A 105 -9.13 -1.93 0.38
CA ALA A 105 -10.44 -1.77 1.00
C ALA A 105 -11.48 -2.66 0.29
N GLY A 106 -12.37 -3.29 1.07
CA GLY A 106 -13.40 -4.17 0.53
C GLY A 106 -12.87 -5.39 -0.21
N GLN A 107 -11.61 -5.78 0.02
CA GLN A 107 -10.94 -6.91 -0.64
C GLN A 107 -10.91 -6.80 -2.18
N SER A 108 -10.94 -5.57 -2.71
CA SER A 108 -10.84 -5.32 -4.15
C SER A 108 -9.57 -5.96 -4.73
N LYS A 109 -9.68 -6.51 -5.94
CA LYS A 109 -8.57 -7.12 -6.67
C LYS A 109 -7.88 -6.16 -7.64
N HIS A 110 -8.33 -4.92 -7.75
CA HIS A 110 -7.67 -3.92 -8.59
C HIS A 110 -6.27 -3.61 -8.08
N GLY A 111 -5.28 -3.64 -8.96
CA GLY A 111 -3.88 -3.40 -8.61
C GLY A 111 -3.14 -4.60 -8.01
N VAL A 112 -3.83 -5.71 -7.74
CA VAL A 112 -3.20 -6.95 -7.23
C VAL A 112 -2.51 -7.68 -8.38
N PHE A 113 -1.37 -7.13 -8.85
CA PHE A 113 -0.64 -7.65 -10.00
C PHE A 113 0.32 -8.78 -9.60
N THR A 114 -0.19 -9.79 -8.94
CA THR A 114 0.58 -10.97 -8.54
C THR A 114 -0.26 -12.23 -8.59
N LYS A 115 0.40 -13.36 -8.82
CA LYS A 115 -0.19 -14.71 -8.68
C LYS A 115 0.03 -15.30 -7.28
N ARG A 116 0.75 -14.57 -6.42
CA ARG A 116 1.09 -14.97 -5.05
C ARG A 116 0.63 -13.87 -4.07
N PRO A 117 -0.68 -13.64 -3.93
CA PRO A 117 -1.16 -12.67 -2.95
C PRO A 117 -0.65 -13.01 -1.53
N GLU A 118 -0.62 -12.01 -0.66
CA GLU A 118 -0.13 -12.15 0.73
C GLU A 118 1.39 -12.42 0.83
N THR A 119 2.12 -12.38 -0.29
CA THR A 119 3.57 -12.54 -0.34
C THR A 119 4.21 -11.22 -0.74
N LEU A 120 5.14 -10.69 0.07
CA LEU A 120 5.73 -9.37 -0.14
C LEU A 120 6.80 -9.41 -1.26
N THR A 121 6.33 -9.48 -2.49
CA THR A 121 7.17 -9.52 -3.70
C THR A 121 7.14 -8.20 -4.46
N ASN A 122 8.10 -8.00 -5.36
CA ASN A 122 8.10 -6.87 -6.30
C ASN A 122 7.21 -7.10 -7.54
N ASP A 123 6.33 -8.10 -7.50
CA ASP A 123 5.47 -8.52 -8.62
C ASP A 123 4.59 -7.38 -9.16
N PHE A 124 4.13 -6.47 -8.29
CA PHE A 124 3.36 -5.29 -8.70
C PHE A 124 4.08 -4.51 -9.82
N PHE A 125 5.34 -4.19 -9.61
CA PHE A 125 6.13 -3.40 -10.56
C PHE A 125 6.49 -4.20 -11.80
N VAL A 126 6.88 -5.45 -11.63
CA VAL A 126 7.22 -6.34 -12.75
C VAL A 126 6.04 -6.50 -13.71
N ASN A 127 4.84 -6.72 -13.16
CA ASN A 127 3.64 -6.97 -13.96
C ASN A 127 3.01 -5.67 -14.50
N LEU A 128 3.10 -4.56 -13.76
CA LEU A 128 2.68 -3.24 -14.25
C LEU A 128 3.47 -2.81 -15.49
N LEU A 129 4.79 -3.07 -15.49
CA LEU A 129 5.71 -2.65 -16.56
C LEU A 129 5.90 -3.72 -17.66
N ASP A 130 5.21 -4.86 -17.56
CA ASP A 130 5.30 -5.92 -18.56
C ASP A 130 4.77 -5.45 -19.92
N MET A 131 5.66 -5.25 -20.89
CA MET A 131 5.34 -4.78 -22.26
C MET A 131 4.41 -5.73 -23.02
N ARG A 132 4.21 -6.98 -22.56
CA ARG A 132 3.23 -7.91 -23.11
C ARG A 132 1.80 -7.58 -22.67
N THR A 133 1.63 -6.69 -21.71
CA THR A 133 0.32 -6.24 -21.24
C THR A 133 -0.06 -4.92 -21.88
N GLU A 134 -1.28 -4.85 -22.40
CA GLU A 134 -1.92 -3.64 -22.92
C GLU A 134 -3.03 -3.21 -21.96
N TRP A 135 -2.95 -1.97 -21.48
CA TRP A 135 -3.93 -1.41 -20.58
C TRP A 135 -5.02 -0.67 -21.33
N GLN A 136 -6.27 -0.97 -21.01
CA GLN A 136 -7.46 -0.36 -21.63
C GLN A 136 -8.47 0.04 -20.54
N PRO A 137 -9.19 1.18 -20.70
CA PRO A 137 -10.31 1.50 -19.82
C PRO A 137 -11.36 0.38 -19.82
N ALA A 138 -11.89 0.05 -18.65
CA ALA A 138 -12.90 -0.98 -18.47
C ALA A 138 -14.03 -0.46 -17.58
N GLY A 139 -15.23 -0.34 -18.15
CA GLY A 139 -16.40 0.14 -17.42
C GLY A 139 -16.45 1.65 -17.18
N ALA A 140 -17.47 2.09 -16.46
CA ALA A 140 -17.74 3.50 -16.17
C ALA A 140 -17.13 3.96 -14.83
N ASP A 141 -16.60 3.05 -14.04
CA ASP A 141 -16.09 3.28 -12.67
C ASP A 141 -14.60 3.65 -12.62
N GLY A 142 -13.98 3.91 -13.78
CA GLY A 142 -12.57 4.31 -13.87
C GLY A 142 -11.58 3.16 -13.65
N ALA A 143 -12.03 1.91 -13.74
CA ALA A 143 -11.17 0.74 -13.76
C ALA A 143 -10.49 0.55 -15.12
N TYR A 144 -9.40 -0.21 -15.12
CA TYR A 144 -8.64 -0.59 -16.29
C TYR A 144 -8.43 -2.09 -16.31
N GLU A 145 -8.41 -2.65 -17.52
CA GLU A 145 -8.01 -4.04 -17.77
C GLU A 145 -6.63 -4.10 -18.41
N GLY A 146 -5.75 -4.89 -17.82
CA GLY A 146 -4.48 -5.29 -18.43
C GLY A 146 -4.66 -6.59 -19.21
N ARG A 147 -4.61 -6.49 -20.55
CA ARG A 147 -4.80 -7.62 -21.46
C ARG A 147 -3.48 -8.10 -22.05
N ASP A 148 -3.33 -9.38 -22.24
CA ASP A 148 -2.23 -9.93 -23.03
C ASP A 148 -2.33 -9.42 -24.48
N ARG A 149 -1.24 -8.86 -25.03
CA ARG A 149 -1.22 -8.27 -26.38
C ARG A 149 -1.54 -9.28 -27.49
N LYS A 150 -1.21 -10.58 -27.27
CA LYS A 150 -1.40 -11.63 -28.26
C LYS A 150 -2.75 -12.32 -28.12
N SER A 151 -3.03 -12.84 -26.93
CA SER A 151 -4.29 -13.60 -26.68
C SER A 151 -5.48 -12.70 -26.42
N LYS A 152 -5.26 -11.42 -26.08
CA LYS A 152 -6.29 -10.46 -25.65
C LYS A 152 -7.03 -10.85 -24.36
N GLU A 153 -6.59 -11.88 -23.67
CA GLU A 153 -7.15 -12.28 -22.39
C GLU A 153 -6.83 -11.27 -21.30
N VAL A 154 -7.78 -11.02 -20.41
CA VAL A 154 -7.61 -10.16 -19.23
C VAL A 154 -6.70 -10.87 -18.23
N LYS A 155 -5.56 -10.26 -17.93
CA LYS A 155 -4.60 -10.75 -16.94
C LYS A 155 -4.75 -10.06 -15.60
N TRP A 156 -4.99 -8.75 -15.63
CA TRP A 156 -5.03 -7.88 -14.46
C TRP A 156 -6.17 -6.87 -14.57
N THR A 157 -6.58 -6.34 -13.42
CA THR A 157 -7.43 -5.14 -13.36
C THR A 157 -6.78 -4.13 -12.43
N GLY A 158 -6.89 -2.86 -12.74
CA GLY A 158 -6.27 -1.78 -11.96
C GLY A 158 -7.10 -0.51 -11.95
N THR A 159 -6.68 0.43 -11.13
CA THR A 159 -7.23 1.79 -11.07
C THR A 159 -6.24 2.80 -11.65
N ARG A 160 -6.66 4.04 -11.80
CA ARG A 160 -5.76 5.14 -12.18
C ARG A 160 -4.58 5.27 -11.21
N VAL A 161 -4.82 5.06 -9.91
CA VAL A 161 -3.78 5.07 -8.87
C VAL A 161 -2.72 4.01 -9.11
N ASP A 162 -3.10 2.83 -9.61
CA ASP A 162 -2.15 1.79 -9.91
C ASP A 162 -1.33 2.11 -11.17
N LEU A 163 -1.99 2.65 -12.19
CA LEU A 163 -1.36 2.89 -13.49
C LEU A 163 -0.45 4.13 -13.52
N ILE A 164 -0.62 5.08 -12.59
CA ILE A 164 0.25 6.27 -12.53
C ILE A 164 1.72 5.88 -12.29
N PHE A 165 1.98 4.77 -11.58
CA PHE A 165 3.33 4.26 -11.37
C PHE A 165 3.99 3.70 -12.65
N GLY A 166 3.22 3.47 -13.70
CA GLY A 166 3.74 3.09 -15.02
C GLY A 166 3.75 4.23 -16.05
N SER A 167 3.10 5.35 -15.78
CA SER A 167 2.88 6.44 -16.75
C SER A 167 3.50 7.78 -16.37
N HIS A 168 3.58 8.12 -15.09
CA HIS A 168 4.25 9.34 -14.63
C HIS A 168 5.77 9.14 -14.62
N SER A 169 6.53 10.02 -15.23
CA SER A 169 7.98 9.83 -15.48
C SER A 169 8.79 9.50 -14.21
N GLN A 170 8.60 10.25 -13.12
CA GLN A 170 9.32 10.02 -11.86
C GLN A 170 8.89 8.71 -11.18
N LEU A 171 7.58 8.45 -11.07
CA LEU A 171 7.06 7.24 -10.43
C LEU A 171 7.40 5.99 -11.25
N ARG A 172 7.41 6.11 -12.59
CA ARG A 172 7.84 5.04 -13.47
C ARG A 172 9.32 4.70 -13.27
N ALA A 173 10.19 5.69 -13.15
CA ALA A 173 11.60 5.46 -12.87
C ALA A 173 11.81 4.70 -11.55
N LEU A 174 11.06 5.04 -10.50
CA LEU A 174 11.06 4.30 -9.24
C LEU A 174 10.52 2.87 -9.41
N ALA A 175 9.43 2.71 -10.15
CA ALA A 175 8.85 1.41 -10.44
C ALA A 175 9.82 0.52 -11.23
N GLU A 176 10.58 1.07 -12.18
CA GLU A 176 11.60 0.35 -12.95
C GLU A 176 12.75 -0.15 -12.04
N VAL A 177 13.18 0.66 -11.07
CA VAL A 177 14.16 0.23 -10.06
C VAL A 177 13.64 -0.98 -9.28
N TYR A 178 12.40 -0.93 -8.79
CA TYR A 178 11.83 -2.06 -8.04
C TYR A 178 11.50 -3.28 -8.91
N ALA A 179 11.25 -3.09 -10.21
CA ALA A 179 10.99 -4.19 -11.14
C ALA A 179 12.25 -4.99 -11.52
N CYS A 180 13.45 -4.48 -11.25
CA CYS A 180 14.70 -5.17 -11.53
C CYS A 180 14.80 -6.50 -10.76
N ALA A 181 15.41 -7.52 -11.39
CA ALA A 181 15.50 -8.86 -10.82
C ALA A 181 16.32 -8.91 -9.51
N ASP A 182 17.28 -8.03 -9.35
CA ASP A 182 18.16 -7.88 -8.19
C ASP A 182 17.57 -6.98 -7.08
N SER A 183 16.43 -6.31 -7.34
CA SER A 183 15.82 -5.36 -6.42
C SER A 183 14.89 -5.99 -5.37
N LYS A 184 14.68 -7.30 -5.37
CA LYS A 184 13.72 -7.97 -4.46
C LYS A 184 13.98 -7.67 -2.99
N GLN A 185 15.22 -7.82 -2.54
CA GLN A 185 15.59 -7.53 -1.15
C GLN A 185 15.50 -6.03 -0.83
N LYS A 186 15.94 -5.18 -1.78
CA LYS A 186 15.83 -3.73 -1.64
C LYS A 186 14.37 -3.31 -1.45
N PHE A 187 13.47 -3.80 -2.31
CA PHE A 187 12.04 -3.51 -2.23
C PHE A 187 11.46 -3.87 -0.87
N VAL A 188 11.72 -5.08 -0.37
CA VAL A 188 11.21 -5.53 0.95
C VAL A 188 11.74 -4.64 2.08
N LYS A 189 13.02 -4.28 2.06
CA LYS A 189 13.63 -3.39 3.07
C LYS A 189 13.02 -1.99 3.02
N ASP A 190 12.85 -1.43 1.83
CA ASP A 190 12.27 -0.10 1.65
C ASP A 190 10.79 -0.08 2.08
N PHE A 191 10.04 -1.14 1.77
CA PHE A 191 8.68 -1.32 2.26
C PHE A 191 8.62 -1.35 3.79
N VAL A 192 9.46 -2.16 4.44
CA VAL A 192 9.51 -2.26 5.91
C VAL A 192 9.88 -0.92 6.53
N ALA A 193 10.83 -0.18 5.96
CA ALA A 193 11.21 1.13 6.46
C ALA A 193 10.05 2.14 6.36
N ALA A 194 9.38 2.19 5.21
CA ALA A 194 8.22 3.07 5.00
C ALA A 194 7.02 2.65 5.87
N TRP A 195 6.76 1.34 6.03
CA TRP A 195 5.76 0.80 6.93
C TRP A 195 6.00 1.23 8.38
N SER A 196 7.23 1.04 8.88
CA SER A 196 7.59 1.40 10.26
C SER A 196 7.47 2.91 10.50
N LYS A 197 7.82 3.73 9.50
CA LYS A 197 7.65 5.17 9.55
C LYS A 197 6.18 5.55 9.73
N VAL A 198 5.28 4.98 8.93
CA VAL A 198 3.83 5.23 9.03
C VAL A 198 3.27 4.75 10.36
N MET A 199 3.66 3.54 10.81
CA MET A 199 3.18 2.98 12.08
C MET A 199 3.61 3.78 13.30
N ASN A 200 4.64 4.62 13.20
CA ASN A 200 5.14 5.45 14.30
C ASN A 200 4.69 6.92 14.22
N LEU A 201 3.83 7.30 13.25
CA LEU A 201 3.36 8.69 13.13
C LEU A 201 2.51 9.16 14.32
N ASP A 202 1.92 8.26 15.06
CA ASP A 202 1.18 8.53 16.31
C ASP A 202 2.08 8.62 17.55
N ARG A 203 3.39 8.35 17.41
CA ARG A 203 4.35 8.27 18.52
C ARG A 203 5.16 9.55 18.61
N PHE A 204 4.66 10.52 19.39
CA PHE A 204 5.33 11.79 19.65
C PHE A 204 6.40 11.71 20.76
N ASP A 205 6.49 10.56 21.40
CA ASP A 205 7.45 10.23 22.47
C ASP A 205 8.71 9.51 21.95
N LEU A 206 8.75 9.17 20.66
CA LEU A 206 9.93 8.62 20.01
C LEU A 206 10.71 9.77 19.37
N ALA A 207 11.84 10.13 19.96
CA ALA A 207 12.75 11.15 19.44
C ALA A 207 13.68 10.61 18.33
#